data_5b70b68815f8e1e4e89b807d636c2888
#
_entry.id   5b70b68815f8e1e4e89b807d636c2888
#
_cell.length_a   1.000
_cell.length_b   1.000
_cell.length_c   1.000
_cell.angle_alpha   90.00
_cell.angle_beta   90.00
_cell.angle_gamma   90.00
#
_symmetry.space_group_name_H-M   'P 1'
#
loop_
_entity.id
_entity.type
_entity.pdbx_description
1 polymer ?
#
loop_
_entity_poly.entity_id
_entity_poly.type
_entity_poly.pdbx_seq_one_letter_code
_entity_poly.pdbx_strand_id
1 'polypeptide(L)'
;MCSKVNEKRKSKLLLTLFALGITLTLCGCMKSVELKERTIIRMVGVDVDGQDFVLTMSQFSPQTQSGEKSSSRTQVVQTRGSSISDAIDEVSRYSGNEVFLGNSSFLVVGRTAAELGLEKVLNFFNANHEVSPELYVAMAQG
;
A
#
# COMPACT_ATOMS: atom_id res chain seq x y z
N MET A 1 -52.02 34.05 22.40
CA MET A 1 -51.87 33.16 21.22
C MET A 1 -50.54 33.34 20.51
N CYS A 2 -49.74 34.36 20.81
CA CYS A 2 -48.44 34.67 20.14
C CYS A 2 -47.22 33.85 20.67
N SER A 3 -47.28 33.30 21.88
CA SER A 3 -46.13 32.57 22.51
C SER A 3 -45.82 31.21 21.88
N LYS A 4 -46.85 30.43 21.54
CA LYS A 4 -46.66 29.08 20.95
C LYS A 4 -46.07 29.06 19.54
N VAL A 5 -46.20 30.11 18.77
CA VAL A 5 -45.65 30.20 17.41
C VAL A 5 -44.14 30.42 17.47
N ASN A 6 -43.67 31.18 18.46
CA ASN A 6 -42.23 31.47 18.62
C ASN A 6 -41.43 30.25 19.11
N GLU A 7 -42.01 29.42 19.97
CA GLU A 7 -41.38 28.16 20.44
C GLU A 7 -41.23 27.14 19.30
N LYS A 8 -42.26 26.98 18.47
CA LYS A 8 -42.17 26.06 17.30
C LYS A 8 -41.12 26.53 16.27
N ARG A 9 -40.93 27.86 16.14
CA ARG A 9 -39.95 28.43 15.23
C ARG A 9 -38.52 28.23 15.76
N LYS A 10 -38.32 28.41 17.07
CA LYS A 10 -37.04 28.14 17.73
C LYS A 10 -36.67 26.66 17.68
N SER A 11 -37.61 25.73 17.93
CA SER A 11 -37.40 24.29 17.81
C SER A 11 -37.01 23.85 16.41
N LYS A 12 -37.68 24.38 15.38
CA LYS A 12 -37.30 24.09 13.97
C LYS A 12 -35.92 24.64 13.63
N LEU A 13 -35.57 25.83 14.10
CA LEU A 13 -34.26 26.44 13.88
C LEU A 13 -33.13 25.61 14.56
N LEU A 14 -33.39 25.10 15.77
CA LEU A 14 -32.46 24.25 16.50
C LEU A 14 -32.27 22.90 15.78
N LEU A 15 -33.33 22.35 15.23
CA LEU A 15 -33.32 21.08 14.50
C LEU A 15 -32.57 21.20 13.17
N THR A 16 -32.72 22.31 12.47
CA THR A 16 -31.97 22.60 11.24
C THR A 16 -30.48 22.84 11.51
N LEU A 17 -30.14 23.54 12.61
CA LEU A 17 -28.76 23.74 13.03
C LEU A 17 -28.09 22.42 13.42
N PHE A 18 -28.81 21.54 14.11
CA PHE A 18 -28.34 20.22 14.50
C PHE A 18 -28.13 19.32 13.29
N ALA A 19 -29.07 19.32 12.34
CA ALA A 19 -28.94 18.56 11.08
C ALA A 19 -27.76 19.08 10.24
N LEU A 20 -27.55 20.39 10.19
CA LEU A 20 -26.41 21.00 9.49
C LEU A 20 -25.07 20.62 10.17
N GLY A 21 -25.05 20.55 11.50
CA GLY A 21 -23.88 20.08 12.26
C GLY A 21 -23.51 18.63 11.95
N ILE A 22 -24.51 17.76 11.85
CA ILE A 22 -24.29 16.33 11.51
C ILE A 22 -23.78 16.19 10.07
N THR A 23 -24.30 16.95 9.12
CA THR A 23 -23.82 16.88 7.74
C THR A 23 -22.39 17.36 7.58
N LEU A 24 -21.96 18.37 8.35
CA LEU A 24 -20.57 18.84 8.37
C LEU A 24 -19.58 17.83 8.97
N THR A 25 -20.01 17.02 9.94
CA THR A 25 -19.15 15.98 10.55
C THR A 25 -19.03 14.72 9.69
N LEU A 26 -19.98 14.45 8.76
CA LEU A 26 -19.91 13.32 7.84
C LEU A 26 -19.01 13.57 6.61
N CYS A 27 -18.57 14.80 6.35
CA CYS A 27 -17.54 15.09 5.35
C CYS A 27 -16.14 14.68 5.84
N GLY A 28 -16.00 13.45 6.34
CA GLY A 28 -14.71 12.85 6.64
C GLY A 28 -13.95 12.63 5.33
N CYS A 29 -12.84 13.33 5.14
CA CYS A 29 -11.92 13.10 4.04
C CYS A 29 -11.40 11.66 4.11
N MET A 30 -12.01 10.74 3.40
CA MET A 30 -11.37 9.47 3.05
C MET A 30 -10.23 9.80 2.09
N LYS A 31 -8.99 9.72 2.57
CA LYS A 31 -7.81 9.74 1.73
C LYS A 31 -7.79 8.46 0.92
N SER A 32 -8.47 8.45 -0.21
CA SER A 32 -8.40 7.34 -1.17
C SER A 32 -7.16 7.55 -2.04
N VAL A 33 -6.15 6.71 -1.85
CA VAL A 33 -4.99 6.64 -2.75
C VAL A 33 -5.47 5.95 -4.02
N GLU A 34 -5.44 6.65 -5.15
CA GLU A 34 -5.83 6.07 -6.44
C GLU A 34 -4.86 4.94 -6.83
N LEU A 35 -5.37 3.89 -7.50
CA LEU A 35 -4.55 2.79 -8.01
C LEU A 35 -3.41 3.26 -8.94
N LYS A 36 -3.57 4.42 -9.56
CA LYS A 36 -2.54 5.05 -10.43
C LYS A 36 -1.33 5.56 -9.67
N GLU A 37 -1.48 5.80 -8.36
CA GLU A 37 -0.43 6.27 -7.45
C GLU A 37 0.25 5.12 -6.71
N ARG A 38 -0.08 3.86 -7.05
CA ARG A 38 0.49 2.68 -6.43
C ARG A 38 1.36 1.89 -7.39
N THR A 39 2.53 1.54 -6.93
CA THR A 39 3.41 0.57 -7.60
C THR A 39 3.01 -0.83 -7.16
N ILE A 40 2.35 -1.58 -8.06
CA ILE A 40 1.85 -2.93 -7.75
C ILE A 40 3.00 -3.93 -7.91
N ILE A 41 3.35 -4.60 -6.83
CA ILE A 41 4.39 -5.63 -6.80
C ILE A 41 3.76 -7.01 -6.91
N ARG A 42 4.30 -7.86 -7.78
CA ARG A 42 3.85 -9.24 -7.99
C ARG A 42 4.78 -10.27 -7.39
N MET A 43 6.06 -9.98 -7.35
CA MET A 43 7.08 -10.87 -6.81
C MET A 43 8.11 -10.04 -6.05
N VAL A 44 8.53 -10.54 -4.91
CA VAL A 44 9.59 -9.96 -4.10
C VAL A 44 10.69 -10.99 -3.93
N GLY A 45 11.91 -10.62 -4.32
CA GLY A 45 13.12 -11.34 -3.96
C GLY A 45 13.80 -10.62 -2.81
N VAL A 46 14.23 -11.35 -1.80
CA VAL A 46 14.98 -10.82 -0.65
C VAL A 46 16.30 -11.57 -0.52
N ASP A 47 17.38 -10.82 -0.56
CA ASP A 47 18.71 -11.35 -0.25
C ASP A 47 19.46 -10.37 0.67
N VAL A 48 20.68 -10.73 1.08
CA VAL A 48 21.53 -9.89 1.91
C VAL A 48 22.91 -9.80 1.27
N ASP A 49 23.44 -8.59 1.22
CA ASP A 49 24.79 -8.29 0.73
C ASP A 49 25.51 -7.46 1.81
N GLY A 50 26.45 -8.09 2.50
CA GLY A 50 27.11 -7.49 3.67
C GLY A 50 26.15 -7.31 4.84
N GLN A 51 25.79 -6.07 5.14
CA GLN A 51 24.85 -5.71 6.21
C GLN A 51 23.50 -5.22 5.67
N ASP A 52 23.38 -5.08 4.36
CA ASP A 52 22.20 -4.53 3.72
C ASP A 52 21.29 -5.61 3.15
N PHE A 53 19.98 -5.40 3.28
CA PHE A 53 18.99 -6.16 2.55
C PHE A 53 18.93 -5.68 1.11
N VAL A 54 18.96 -6.63 0.18
CA VAL A 54 18.80 -6.39 -1.26
C VAL A 54 17.45 -6.93 -1.67
N LEU A 55 16.55 -6.03 -2.07
CA LEU A 55 15.23 -6.40 -2.56
C LEU A 55 15.19 -6.29 -4.08
N THR A 56 14.71 -7.36 -4.71
CA THR A 56 14.44 -7.41 -6.15
C THR A 56 12.93 -7.56 -6.34
N MET A 57 12.27 -6.55 -6.88
CA MET A 57 10.82 -6.51 -7.00
C MET A 57 10.39 -6.47 -8.45
N SER A 58 9.42 -7.32 -8.78
CA SER A 58 8.75 -7.30 -10.08
C SER A 58 7.51 -6.43 -9.98
N GLN A 59 7.57 -5.22 -10.56
CA GLN A 59 6.46 -4.28 -10.57
C GLN A 59 5.66 -4.39 -11.87
N PHE A 60 4.36 -4.24 -11.72
CA PHE A 60 3.41 -4.13 -12.82
C PHE A 60 3.00 -2.67 -13.00
N SER A 61 3.22 -2.11 -14.17
CA SER A 61 2.76 -0.78 -14.54
C SER A 61 1.72 -0.88 -15.66
N PRO A 62 0.45 -0.54 -15.37
CA PRO A 62 -0.54 -0.41 -16.43
C PRO A 62 -0.25 0.84 -17.24
N GLN A 63 0.28 0.71 -18.44
CA GLN A 63 0.41 1.82 -19.36
C GLN A 63 -0.90 2.01 -20.14
N THR A 64 -1.63 3.06 -19.82
CA THR A 64 -2.71 3.58 -20.66
C THR A 64 -2.11 4.41 -21.77
N GLN A 65 -1.69 3.79 -22.86
CA GLN A 65 -1.46 4.53 -24.11
C GLN A 65 -2.80 4.71 -24.81
N SER A 66 -3.13 5.97 -25.08
CA SER A 66 -4.30 6.35 -25.86
C SER A 66 -4.17 5.73 -27.25
N GLY A 67 -4.98 4.69 -27.55
CA GLY A 67 -5.26 4.30 -28.91
C GLY A 67 -4.83 2.93 -29.41
N GLU A 68 -3.99 2.17 -28.71
CA GLU A 68 -3.63 0.80 -29.13
C GLU A 68 -3.30 -0.09 -27.93
N LYS A 69 -3.75 -1.36 -28.01
CA LYS A 69 -3.59 -2.50 -27.11
C LYS A 69 -2.79 -2.19 -25.82
N SER A 70 -3.48 -2.26 -24.68
CA SER A 70 -2.85 -2.12 -23.37
C SER A 70 -1.74 -3.19 -23.23
N SER A 71 -0.50 -2.78 -23.42
CA SER A 71 0.66 -3.61 -23.17
C SER A 71 1.04 -3.43 -21.70
N SER A 72 0.82 -4.45 -20.90
CA SER A 72 1.35 -4.48 -19.54
C SER A 72 2.86 -4.69 -19.60
N ARG A 73 3.64 -3.76 -19.06
CA ARG A 73 5.08 -3.92 -18.93
C ARG A 73 5.41 -4.36 -17.52
N THR A 74 6.07 -5.50 -17.40
CA THR A 74 6.70 -5.93 -16.16
C THR A 74 8.10 -5.30 -16.11
N GLN A 75 8.38 -4.58 -15.04
CA GLN A 75 9.70 -4.00 -14.78
C GLN A 75 10.26 -4.60 -13.50
N VAL A 76 11.55 -4.93 -13.52
CA VAL A 76 12.25 -5.40 -12.32
C VAL A 76 13.05 -4.23 -11.75
N VAL A 77 12.85 -3.97 -10.46
CA VAL A 77 13.57 -2.94 -9.71
C VAL A 77 14.32 -3.62 -8.57
N GLN A 78 15.57 -3.22 -8.38
CA GLN A 78 16.39 -3.67 -7.26
C GLN A 78 16.74 -2.48 -6.38
N THR A 79 16.55 -2.65 -5.07
CA THR A 79 16.84 -1.62 -4.07
C THR A 79 17.62 -2.23 -2.90
N ARG A 80 18.26 -1.38 -2.12
CA ARG A 80 19.03 -1.75 -0.94
C ARG A 80 18.56 -0.95 0.26
N GLY A 81 18.64 -1.54 1.45
CA GLY A 81 18.32 -0.84 2.69
C GLY A 81 18.88 -1.58 3.91
N SER A 82 19.05 -0.88 4.99
CA SER A 82 19.48 -1.44 6.28
C SER A 82 18.43 -2.40 6.88
N SER A 83 17.21 -2.30 6.39
CA SER A 83 16.09 -3.17 6.69
C SER A 83 15.26 -3.44 5.44
N ILE A 84 14.38 -4.45 5.50
CA ILE A 84 13.42 -4.72 4.42
C ILE A 84 12.51 -3.51 4.19
N SER A 85 12.06 -2.84 5.26
CA SER A 85 11.24 -1.62 5.17
C SER A 85 11.99 -0.51 4.44
N ASP A 86 13.24 -0.24 4.80
CA ASP A 86 14.05 0.81 4.16
C ASP A 86 14.23 0.55 2.66
N ALA A 87 14.43 -0.72 2.29
CA ALA A 87 14.56 -1.09 0.88
C ALA A 87 13.24 -0.93 0.10
N ILE A 88 12.08 -1.16 0.73
CA ILE A 88 10.76 -0.89 0.15
C ILE A 88 10.52 0.61 0.00
N ASP A 89 10.87 1.39 1.02
CA ASP A 89 10.74 2.85 0.99
C ASP A 89 11.61 3.48 -0.09
N GLU A 90 12.76 2.87 -0.39
CA GLU A 90 13.61 3.30 -1.50
C GLU A 90 12.90 3.15 -2.85
N VAL A 91 12.13 2.06 -3.07
CA VAL A 91 11.29 1.93 -4.27
C VAL A 91 10.26 3.03 -4.36
N SER A 92 9.60 3.36 -3.24
CA SER A 92 8.60 4.42 -3.18
C SER A 92 9.22 5.79 -3.52
N ARG A 93 10.41 6.07 -3.01
CA ARG A 93 11.16 7.31 -3.32
C ARG A 93 11.54 7.40 -4.79
N TYR A 94 11.99 6.29 -5.38
CA TYR A 94 12.40 6.25 -6.78
C TYR A 94 11.22 6.32 -7.75
N SER A 95 10.13 5.60 -7.45
CA SER A 95 8.94 5.55 -8.31
C SER A 95 8.03 6.77 -8.16
N GLY A 96 8.13 7.49 -7.04
CA GLY A 96 7.19 8.55 -6.66
C GLY A 96 5.80 8.04 -6.25
N ASN A 97 5.63 6.71 -6.16
CA ASN A 97 4.38 6.04 -5.85
C ASN A 97 4.52 5.18 -4.60
N GLU A 98 3.43 4.99 -3.88
CA GLU A 98 3.37 4.06 -2.76
C GLU A 98 3.49 2.61 -3.25
N VAL A 99 4.39 1.83 -2.65
CA VAL A 99 4.55 0.41 -2.96
C VAL A 99 3.41 -0.38 -2.35
N PHE A 100 2.73 -1.19 -3.18
CA PHE A 100 1.63 -2.04 -2.76
C PHE A 100 1.99 -3.52 -2.92
N LEU A 101 2.10 -4.23 -1.80
CA LEU A 101 2.48 -5.64 -1.73
C LEU A 101 1.27 -6.60 -1.71
N GLY A 102 0.05 -6.10 -1.62
CA GLY A 102 -1.17 -6.91 -1.51
C GLY A 102 -1.45 -7.85 -2.68
N ASN A 103 -0.82 -7.61 -3.83
CA ASN A 103 -0.91 -8.48 -5.01
C ASN A 103 0.34 -9.36 -5.20
N SER A 104 1.25 -9.38 -4.22
CA SER A 104 2.43 -10.23 -4.28
C SER A 104 2.04 -11.68 -4.06
N SER A 105 2.35 -12.53 -5.04
CA SER A 105 2.07 -13.97 -4.97
C SER A 105 3.30 -14.78 -4.61
N PHE A 106 4.51 -14.24 -4.82
CA PHE A 106 5.75 -14.97 -4.63
C PHE A 106 6.76 -14.16 -3.83
N LEU A 107 7.34 -14.82 -2.82
CA LEU A 107 8.51 -14.38 -2.07
C LEU A 107 9.67 -15.34 -2.36
N VAL A 108 10.72 -14.84 -2.96
CA VAL A 108 11.94 -15.61 -3.23
C VAL A 108 13.01 -15.16 -2.24
N VAL A 109 13.47 -16.08 -1.41
CA VAL A 109 14.53 -15.81 -0.43
C VAL A 109 15.87 -16.29 -0.98
N GLY A 110 16.82 -15.37 -1.08
CA GLY A 110 18.19 -15.67 -1.46
C GLY A 110 18.91 -16.53 -0.40
N ARG A 111 19.98 -17.19 -0.80
CA ARG A 111 20.74 -18.08 0.08
C ARG A 111 21.27 -17.32 1.30
N THR A 112 21.88 -16.15 1.10
CA THR A 112 22.51 -15.38 2.19
C THR A 112 21.46 -14.92 3.19
N ALA A 113 20.30 -14.46 2.72
CA ALA A 113 19.20 -14.08 3.60
C ALA A 113 18.65 -15.27 4.38
N ALA A 114 18.56 -16.44 3.78
CA ALA A 114 18.10 -17.66 4.44
C ALA A 114 19.08 -18.13 5.54
N GLU A 115 20.38 -18.05 5.29
CA GLU A 115 21.44 -18.43 6.22
C GLU A 115 21.53 -17.45 7.41
N LEU A 116 21.30 -16.17 7.19
CA LEU A 116 21.28 -15.13 8.24
C LEU A 116 20.03 -15.17 9.12
N GLY A 117 18.99 -15.85 8.68
CA GLY A 117 17.78 -16.05 9.46
C GLY A 117 16.51 -15.85 8.65
N LEU A 118 16.05 -16.91 8.03
CA LEU A 118 14.77 -16.98 7.30
C LEU A 118 13.59 -16.45 8.12
N GLU A 119 13.62 -16.68 9.44
CA GLU A 119 12.59 -16.22 10.36
C GLU A 119 12.37 -14.70 10.30
N LYS A 120 13.45 -13.91 10.22
CA LYS A 120 13.35 -12.43 10.17
C LYS A 120 12.62 -11.98 8.89
N VAL A 121 12.93 -12.62 7.77
CA VAL A 121 12.29 -12.33 6.49
C VAL A 121 10.81 -12.69 6.56
N LEU A 122 10.49 -13.92 6.99
CA LEU A 122 9.11 -14.40 7.07
C LEU A 122 8.27 -13.58 8.06
N ASN A 123 8.84 -13.23 9.22
CA ASN A 123 8.14 -12.41 10.22
C ASN A 123 7.79 -11.03 9.67
N PHE A 124 8.68 -10.40 8.88
CA PHE A 124 8.37 -9.13 8.23
C PHE A 124 7.14 -9.24 7.34
N PHE A 125 7.12 -10.21 6.42
CA PHE A 125 6.01 -10.38 5.48
C PHE A 125 4.72 -10.83 6.17
N ASN A 126 4.81 -11.67 7.20
CA ASN A 126 3.65 -12.14 7.95
C ASN A 126 3.03 -11.06 8.87
N ALA A 127 3.86 -10.17 9.40
CA ALA A 127 3.40 -9.05 10.24
C ALA A 127 2.84 -7.87 9.43
N ASN A 128 3.16 -7.80 8.15
CA ASN A 128 2.72 -6.70 7.30
C ASN A 128 1.33 -6.99 6.73
N HIS A 129 0.33 -6.26 7.22
CA HIS A 129 -1.08 -6.41 6.80
C HIS A 129 -1.34 -6.05 5.33
N GLU A 130 -0.40 -5.40 4.67
CA GLU A 130 -0.50 -5.06 3.25
C GLU A 130 -0.03 -6.17 2.31
N VAL A 131 0.55 -7.25 2.85
CA VAL A 131 0.99 -8.40 2.07
C VAL A 131 -0.17 -9.37 1.87
N SER A 132 -0.22 -10.00 0.69
CA SER A 132 -1.21 -11.05 0.43
C SER A 132 -1.10 -12.19 1.44
N PRO A 133 -2.22 -12.68 2.00
CA PRO A 133 -2.20 -13.86 2.88
C PRO A 133 -1.83 -15.14 2.14
N GLU A 134 -1.92 -15.16 0.82
CA GLU A 134 -1.56 -16.29 -0.05
C GLU A 134 -0.19 -16.06 -0.70
N LEU A 135 0.86 -15.97 0.12
CA LEU A 135 2.23 -15.76 -0.36
C LEU A 135 2.97 -17.10 -0.47
N TYR A 136 3.34 -17.49 -1.68
CA TYR A 136 4.19 -18.66 -1.90
C TYR A 136 5.65 -18.29 -1.65
N VAL A 137 6.31 -19.06 -0.78
CA VAL A 137 7.72 -18.84 -0.46
C VAL A 137 8.59 -19.86 -1.19
N ALA A 138 9.62 -19.38 -1.86
CA ALA A 138 10.63 -20.21 -2.54
C ALA A 138 12.03 -19.75 -2.15
N MET A 139 12.99 -20.65 -2.23
CA MET A 139 14.41 -20.33 -2.06
C MET A 139 15.10 -20.29 -3.42
N ALA A 140 15.91 -19.25 -3.64
CA ALA A 140 16.78 -19.21 -4.80
C ALA A 140 17.90 -20.24 -4.64
N GLN A 141 18.07 -21.10 -5.63
CA GLN A 141 19.26 -21.93 -5.76
C GLN A 141 20.30 -21.09 -6.51
N GLY A 142 21.31 -20.63 -5.78
CA GLY A 142 22.47 -19.93 -6.33
C GLY A 142 23.58 -20.91 -6.69
#